data_32b0efdacbd5dddd43e8cea5143d08ba
#
_entry.id   32b0efdacbd5dddd43e8cea5143d08ba
#
_cell.length_a   1.000
_cell.length_b   1.000
_cell.length_c   1.000
_cell.angle_alpha   90.00
_cell.angle_beta   90.00
_cell.angle_gamma   90.00
#
_symmetry.space_group_name_H-M   'P 1'
#
loop_
_entity.id
_entity.type
_entity.pdbx_description
1 polymer ?
#
loop_
_entity_poly.entity_id
_entity_poly.type
_entity_poly.pdbx_seq_one_letter_code
_entity_poly.pdbx_strand_id
1 'polypeptide(L)'
;MDDLRWDEIRCAGHPFVETPNIDRIAAEGARFLNAFVTSPLCSPSRASFLTGLYAHAHGIVDNTERDKESHSLDTFPRTLHAAGYETGFIGKFHMGNDDSPRPGFDYWVSFKGQGTYHNPELNENGKSVQTSGYTTDILSDRAVTFLERKRTQPFFLWLAHKAVHPELTQYADGTVSDPNGGVFIPAERHKSLYAGVAIPRRPNAMKAPTGKPALERKIGDLPPLGPSTATDDETIRNRLRILKAVDEGVGRMLSALERTGQLDNTVVIFTSDEGYFFGEHGLSFERRLAYEESIRIPLLIRYPRLARAGSTPEGFALGIDIAPTVLELAGVKADRAMHGRSLVPLLNGRAAGWRKSFLIEYFSDKTMPRISHMGYQALRSARWKYIHYTELKGMDELYDLIKDPYEMRNAIGSDEGVRALPGLQAELLRLGRS
;
A
#
# COMPACT_ATOMS: atom_id res chain seq x y z
N MET A 1 -0.57 6.39 -0.32
CA MET A 1 -2.02 6.20 -0.54
C MET A 1 -2.50 5.10 0.39
N ASP A 2 -3.80 4.98 0.60
CA ASP A 2 -4.42 3.94 1.41
C ASP A 2 -5.35 3.10 0.52
N ASP A 3 -5.14 1.80 0.42
CA ASP A 3 -5.91 0.85 -0.41
C ASP A 3 -5.87 1.11 -1.94
N LEU A 4 -4.93 1.85 -2.49
CA LEU A 4 -4.90 2.13 -3.93
C LEU A 4 -4.30 0.97 -4.71
N ARG A 5 -5.09 0.37 -5.59
CA ARG A 5 -4.62 -0.68 -6.51
C ARG A 5 -3.62 -0.11 -7.53
N TRP A 6 -2.72 -0.97 -7.96
CA TRP A 6 -1.70 -0.63 -8.94
C TRP A 6 -2.27 -0.16 -10.30
N ASP A 7 -3.49 -0.57 -10.67
CA ASP A 7 -4.16 -0.31 -11.94
C ASP A 7 -5.27 0.75 -11.87
N GLU A 8 -5.44 1.46 -10.75
CA GLU A 8 -6.39 2.58 -10.63
C GLU A 8 -5.87 3.91 -11.19
N ILE A 9 -4.65 3.98 -11.70
CA ILE A 9 -4.04 5.19 -12.27
C ILE A 9 -3.89 5.09 -13.80
N ARG A 10 -3.95 6.23 -14.51
CA ARG A 10 -3.95 6.26 -15.97
C ARG A 10 -2.67 5.71 -16.58
N CYS A 11 -1.50 6.06 -16.05
CA CYS A 11 -0.21 5.57 -16.55
C CYS A 11 -0.03 4.05 -16.37
N ALA A 12 -0.83 3.40 -15.54
CA ALA A 12 -0.88 1.94 -15.42
C ALA A 12 -1.86 1.27 -16.39
N GLY A 13 -2.55 2.06 -17.23
CA GLY A 13 -3.43 1.56 -18.28
C GLY A 13 -4.92 1.63 -17.93
N HIS A 14 -5.33 2.32 -16.86
CA HIS A 14 -6.75 2.50 -16.57
C HIS A 14 -7.49 3.17 -17.75
N PRO A 15 -8.61 2.61 -18.25
CA PRO A 15 -9.16 3.02 -19.54
C PRO A 15 -9.76 4.43 -19.57
N PHE A 16 -10.26 4.95 -18.45
CA PHE A 16 -10.97 6.24 -18.44
C PHE A 16 -10.58 7.17 -17.29
N VAL A 17 -9.94 6.69 -16.22
CA VAL A 17 -9.53 7.59 -15.14
C VAL A 17 -8.45 8.57 -15.62
N GLU A 18 -8.51 9.80 -15.15
CA GLU A 18 -7.54 10.84 -15.47
C GLU A 18 -6.75 11.24 -14.23
N THR A 19 -5.46 10.91 -14.24
CA THR A 19 -4.51 11.22 -13.17
C THR A 19 -3.27 11.95 -13.71
N PRO A 20 -3.45 13.11 -14.39
CA PRO A 20 -2.36 13.74 -15.14
C PRO A 20 -1.16 14.14 -14.27
N ASN A 21 -1.38 14.48 -13.00
CA ASN A 21 -0.30 14.90 -12.10
C ASN A 21 0.47 13.69 -11.54
N ILE A 22 -0.23 12.60 -11.22
CA ILE A 22 0.40 11.33 -10.84
C ILE A 22 1.14 10.75 -12.05
N ASP A 23 0.54 10.78 -13.24
CA ASP A 23 1.14 10.29 -14.49
C ASP A 23 2.41 11.06 -14.85
N ARG A 24 2.49 12.35 -14.50
CA ARG A 24 3.68 13.17 -14.68
C ARG A 24 4.88 12.59 -13.90
N ILE A 25 4.68 12.08 -12.69
CA ILE A 25 5.74 11.43 -11.90
C ILE A 25 6.32 10.23 -12.68
N ALA A 26 5.45 9.43 -13.32
CA ALA A 26 5.87 8.30 -14.15
C ALA A 26 6.56 8.74 -15.45
N ALA A 27 6.01 9.75 -16.12
CA ALA A 27 6.52 10.27 -17.39
C ALA A 27 7.90 10.91 -17.24
N GLU A 28 8.15 11.65 -16.15
CA GLU A 28 9.43 12.29 -15.85
C GLU A 28 10.38 11.41 -15.02
N GLY A 29 9.96 10.20 -14.64
CA GLY A 29 10.69 9.27 -13.80
C GLY A 29 10.54 7.81 -14.22
N ALA A 30 10.41 6.93 -13.25
CA ALA A 30 10.27 5.49 -13.42
C ALA A 30 8.93 4.99 -12.87
N ARG A 31 8.27 4.07 -13.59
CA ARG A 31 7.13 3.31 -13.11
C ARG A 31 7.53 1.84 -12.95
N PHE A 32 7.58 1.36 -11.72
CA PHE A 32 7.89 -0.05 -11.43
C PHE A 32 6.71 -0.93 -11.83
N LEU A 33 6.97 -1.93 -12.68
CA LEU A 33 5.92 -2.85 -13.16
C LEU A 33 5.57 -3.91 -12.11
N ASN A 34 6.50 -4.24 -11.23
CA ASN A 34 6.41 -5.32 -10.25
C ASN A 34 6.68 -4.78 -8.83
N ALA A 35 5.79 -3.92 -8.34
CA ALA A 35 5.85 -3.39 -6.98
C ALA A 35 4.80 -4.05 -6.07
N PHE A 36 5.22 -4.46 -4.86
CA PHE A 36 4.41 -5.26 -3.95
C PHE A 36 4.60 -4.83 -2.50
N VAL A 37 3.55 -5.05 -1.70
CA VAL A 37 3.68 -5.04 -0.24
C VAL A 37 4.01 -6.45 0.27
N THR A 38 4.64 -6.51 1.43
CA THR A 38 5.01 -7.78 2.09
C THR A 38 4.01 -8.21 3.14
N SER A 39 3.09 -7.32 3.52
CA SER A 39 1.93 -7.60 4.36
C SER A 39 0.77 -6.71 3.90
N PRO A 40 -0.29 -7.24 3.28
CA PRO A 40 -1.38 -6.42 2.74
C PRO A 40 -2.40 -6.05 3.83
N LEU A 41 -1.97 -5.22 4.77
CA LEU A 41 -2.75 -4.66 5.85
C LEU A 41 -2.12 -3.34 6.30
N CYS A 42 -2.93 -2.31 6.49
CA CYS A 42 -2.50 -0.92 6.72
C CYS A 42 -1.34 -0.77 7.72
N SER A 43 -1.54 -1.13 9.02
CA SER A 43 -0.52 -0.92 10.05
C SER A 43 0.77 -1.72 9.80
N PRO A 44 0.71 -3.04 9.51
CA PRO A 44 1.91 -3.82 9.17
C PRO A 44 2.65 -3.29 7.94
N SER A 45 1.92 -2.94 6.88
CA SER A 45 2.53 -2.40 5.67
C SER A 45 3.23 -1.06 5.94
N ARG A 46 2.58 -0.13 6.65
CA ARG A 46 3.16 1.18 7.01
C ARG A 46 4.40 1.03 7.89
N ALA A 47 4.37 0.12 8.86
CA ALA A 47 5.54 -0.21 9.66
C ALA A 47 6.67 -0.80 8.79
N SER A 48 6.34 -1.67 7.82
CA SER A 48 7.31 -2.21 6.87
C SER A 48 7.97 -1.13 6.01
N PHE A 49 7.21 -0.15 5.51
CA PHE A 49 7.75 1.02 4.79
C PHE A 49 8.72 1.83 5.66
N LEU A 50 8.36 2.07 6.94
CA LEU A 50 9.17 2.89 7.85
C LEU A 50 10.44 2.20 8.31
N THR A 51 10.40 0.87 8.45
CA THR A 51 11.49 0.11 9.09
C THR A 51 12.39 -0.61 8.09
N GLY A 52 11.90 -0.88 6.87
CA GLY A 52 12.58 -1.75 5.92
C GLY A 52 12.57 -3.23 6.32
N LEU A 53 11.67 -3.64 7.24
CA LEU A 53 11.58 -5.00 7.78
C LEU A 53 10.26 -5.67 7.41
N TYR A 54 10.26 -7.01 7.41
CA TYR A 54 9.03 -7.81 7.39
C TYR A 54 8.24 -7.67 8.69
N ALA A 55 6.93 -7.95 8.66
CA ALA A 55 6.04 -7.77 9.80
C ALA A 55 6.43 -8.63 11.01
N HIS A 56 6.89 -9.87 10.81
CA HIS A 56 7.39 -10.72 11.89
C HIS A 56 8.58 -10.11 12.65
N ALA A 57 9.38 -9.27 12.00
CA ALA A 57 10.57 -8.68 12.59
C ALA A 57 10.33 -7.33 13.28
N HIS A 58 9.40 -6.49 12.77
CA HIS A 58 9.07 -5.23 13.44
C HIS A 58 7.92 -5.35 14.44
N GLY A 59 7.17 -6.46 14.46
CA GLY A 59 6.16 -6.77 15.47
C GLY A 59 4.81 -6.09 15.31
N ILE A 60 4.63 -5.18 14.35
CA ILE A 60 3.32 -4.63 13.99
C ILE A 60 2.67 -5.60 13.01
N VAL A 61 1.81 -6.48 13.49
CA VAL A 61 1.30 -7.63 12.72
C VAL A 61 -0.17 -7.52 12.34
N ASP A 62 -0.90 -6.59 12.94
CA ASP A 62 -2.33 -6.35 12.73
C ASP A 62 -2.68 -4.87 12.93
N ASN A 63 -3.98 -4.54 12.85
CA ASN A 63 -4.50 -3.19 13.07
C ASN A 63 -5.03 -2.96 14.50
N THR A 64 -4.67 -3.79 15.47
CA THR A 64 -4.99 -3.50 16.88
C THR A 64 -4.19 -2.31 17.40
N GLU A 65 -4.60 -1.75 18.54
CA GLU A 65 -3.88 -0.64 19.14
C GLU A 65 -2.47 -1.06 19.55
N ARG A 66 -1.47 -0.42 18.93
CA ARG A 66 -0.04 -0.66 19.17
C ARG A 66 0.72 0.64 19.34
N ASP A 67 0.13 1.52 20.12
CA ASP A 67 0.66 2.88 20.33
C ASP A 67 2.08 2.84 20.92
N LYS A 68 2.28 2.04 21.97
CA LYS A 68 3.59 1.89 22.61
C LYS A 68 4.64 1.33 21.66
N GLU A 69 4.32 0.27 20.94
CA GLU A 69 5.19 -0.36 19.96
C GLU A 69 5.53 0.62 18.83
N SER A 70 4.53 1.37 18.35
CA SER A 70 4.73 2.34 17.27
C SER A 70 5.64 3.50 17.65
N HIS A 71 5.64 3.92 18.92
CA HIS A 71 6.57 4.93 19.44
C HIS A 71 8.01 4.41 19.57
N SER A 72 8.18 3.12 19.80
CA SER A 72 9.48 2.48 19.96
C SER A 72 10.12 2.01 18.65
N LEU A 73 9.36 1.98 17.54
CA LEU A 73 9.88 1.55 16.25
C LEU A 73 11.13 2.34 15.86
N ASP A 74 12.13 1.60 15.46
CA ASP A 74 13.32 2.17 14.84
C ASP A 74 13.04 2.39 13.35
N THR A 75 12.88 3.65 12.94
CA THR A 75 12.39 4.03 11.62
C THR A 75 13.41 4.88 10.86
N PHE A 76 13.46 4.76 9.53
CA PHE A 76 14.39 5.55 8.72
C PHE A 76 14.22 7.08 8.86
N PRO A 77 13.02 7.65 9.13
CA PRO A 77 12.90 9.08 9.43
C PRO A 77 13.69 9.52 10.67
N ARG A 78 13.82 8.65 11.69
CA ARG A 78 14.68 8.93 12.86
C ARG A 78 16.15 9.04 12.45
N THR A 79 16.60 8.13 11.58
CA THR A 79 17.97 8.15 11.04
C THR A 79 18.21 9.39 10.18
N LEU A 80 17.24 9.80 9.35
CA LEU A 80 17.32 11.05 8.58
C LEU A 80 17.36 12.28 9.48
N HIS A 81 16.50 12.35 10.51
CA HIS A 81 16.48 13.44 11.47
C HIS A 81 17.83 13.56 12.19
N ALA A 82 18.40 12.46 12.66
CA ALA A 82 19.73 12.44 13.28
C ALA A 82 20.84 12.88 12.31
N ALA A 83 20.65 12.70 11.00
CA ALA A 83 21.55 13.17 9.95
C ALA A 83 21.32 14.63 9.52
N GLY A 84 20.42 15.37 10.19
CA GLY A 84 20.18 16.79 9.97
C GLY A 84 19.12 17.13 8.92
N TYR A 85 18.28 16.19 8.53
CA TYR A 85 17.10 16.46 7.70
C TYR A 85 15.97 17.08 8.54
N GLU A 86 15.26 18.07 7.99
CA GLU A 86 13.93 18.46 8.49
C GLU A 86 12.93 17.40 8.07
N THR A 87 12.30 16.75 9.03
CA THR A 87 11.42 15.59 8.78
C THR A 87 9.97 15.94 9.05
N GLY A 88 9.08 15.60 8.12
CA GLY A 88 7.65 15.85 8.22
C GLY A 88 6.81 14.59 7.98
N PHE A 89 5.74 14.48 8.76
CA PHE A 89 4.66 13.51 8.55
C PHE A 89 3.32 14.21 8.46
N ILE A 90 2.50 13.84 7.47
CA ILE A 90 1.15 14.38 7.28
C ILE A 90 0.19 13.25 6.95
N GLY A 91 -0.89 13.08 7.71
CA GLY A 91 -2.00 12.20 7.39
C GLY A 91 -2.14 10.97 8.29
N LYS A 92 -2.49 9.83 7.71
CA LYS A 92 -2.82 8.59 8.39
C LYS A 92 -1.55 7.85 8.83
N PHE A 93 -1.25 7.85 10.11
CA PHE A 93 -0.16 7.02 10.67
C PHE A 93 -0.62 5.60 10.94
N HIS A 94 -1.70 5.44 11.68
CA HIS A 94 -2.49 4.23 11.83
C HIS A 94 -1.70 3.01 12.34
N MET A 95 -1.02 3.15 13.48
CA MET A 95 -0.47 2.04 14.26
C MET A 95 -0.99 2.15 15.69
N GLY A 96 -2.33 2.18 15.84
CA GLY A 96 -3.10 2.48 17.03
C GLY A 96 -3.97 3.72 16.85
N ASN A 97 -4.59 4.16 17.95
CA ASN A 97 -5.47 5.32 17.99
C ASN A 97 -4.79 6.59 18.55
N ASP A 98 -3.57 6.50 19.02
CA ASP A 98 -2.77 7.65 19.41
C ASP A 98 -2.25 8.40 18.17
N ASP A 99 -2.65 9.66 18.02
CA ASP A 99 -2.24 10.56 16.93
C ASP A 99 -1.12 11.51 17.33
N SER A 100 -0.50 11.31 18.50
CA SER A 100 0.60 12.14 18.99
C SER A 100 1.85 12.02 18.10
N PRO A 101 2.72 13.04 18.09
CA PRO A 101 3.95 13.02 17.30
C PRO A 101 4.82 11.80 17.59
N ARG A 102 5.33 11.17 16.53
CA ARG A 102 6.26 10.04 16.63
C ARG A 102 7.71 10.52 16.58
N PRO A 103 8.63 9.86 17.30
CA PRO A 103 10.05 10.21 17.27
C PRO A 103 10.62 10.23 15.85
N GLY A 104 11.44 11.24 15.56
CA GLY A 104 12.08 11.41 14.26
C GLY A 104 11.29 12.28 13.27
N PHE A 105 10.24 12.98 13.75
CA PHE A 105 9.52 13.97 12.95
C PHE A 105 9.50 15.33 13.63
N ASP A 106 9.95 16.38 12.92
CA ASP A 106 9.94 17.77 13.35
C ASP A 106 8.59 18.46 13.09
N TYR A 107 7.90 18.01 12.04
CA TYR A 107 6.59 18.49 11.66
C TYR A 107 5.61 17.32 11.61
N TRP A 108 4.54 17.43 12.36
CA TRP A 108 3.57 16.37 12.54
C TRP A 108 2.15 16.88 12.32
N VAL A 109 1.43 16.24 11.41
CA VAL A 109 -0.01 16.42 11.21
C VAL A 109 -0.63 15.05 11.07
N SER A 110 -1.44 14.62 12.02
CA SER A 110 -2.07 13.31 11.97
C SER A 110 -3.49 13.37 12.52
N PHE A 111 -4.18 12.24 12.50
CA PHE A 111 -5.51 12.04 13.06
C PHE A 111 -5.64 10.63 13.63
N LYS A 112 -6.60 10.42 14.52
CA LYS A 112 -6.84 9.13 15.18
C LYS A 112 -7.39 8.07 14.21
N GLY A 113 -6.86 6.87 14.31
CA GLY A 113 -7.38 5.68 13.61
C GLY A 113 -7.50 5.87 12.09
N GLN A 114 -8.69 5.62 11.56
CA GLN A 114 -8.98 5.70 10.13
C GLN A 114 -9.28 7.12 9.61
N GLY A 115 -9.58 8.08 10.51
CA GLY A 115 -9.96 9.44 10.15
C GLY A 115 -11.29 9.54 9.39
N THR A 116 -11.69 10.79 9.06
CA THR A 116 -12.90 11.12 8.31
C THR A 116 -12.58 11.84 7.00
N TYR A 117 -13.53 11.91 6.06
CA TYR A 117 -13.34 12.66 4.80
C TYR A 117 -13.70 14.13 4.92
N HIS A 118 -14.50 14.49 5.91
CA HIS A 118 -14.89 15.89 6.12
C HIS A 118 -14.58 16.37 7.52
N ASN A 119 -14.11 17.61 7.62
CA ASN A 119 -13.88 18.35 8.85
C ASN A 119 -13.09 17.56 9.90
N PRO A 120 -11.91 16.98 9.54
CA PRO A 120 -11.16 16.17 10.48
C PRO A 120 -10.66 16.99 11.66
N GLU A 121 -10.68 16.40 12.85
CA GLU A 121 -9.85 16.84 13.95
C GLU A 121 -8.42 16.32 13.71
N LEU A 122 -7.46 17.23 13.69
CA LEU A 122 -6.05 16.91 13.44
C LEU A 122 -5.21 17.15 14.69
N ASN A 123 -4.22 16.31 14.91
CA ASN A 123 -3.12 16.62 15.81
C ASN A 123 -2.02 17.33 15.00
N GLU A 124 -1.83 18.63 15.22
CA GLU A 124 -0.77 19.41 14.61
C GLU A 124 0.33 19.69 15.67
N ASN A 125 1.45 18.96 15.60
CA ASN A 125 2.59 19.07 16.50
C ASN A 125 2.21 18.96 18.00
N GLY A 126 1.33 17.99 18.32
CA GLY A 126 0.89 17.73 19.69
C GLY A 126 -0.32 18.56 20.14
N LYS A 127 -0.91 19.37 19.24
CA LYS A 127 -2.11 20.17 19.54
C LYS A 127 -3.30 19.69 18.71
N SER A 128 -4.45 19.49 19.35
CA SER A 128 -5.72 19.23 18.63
C SER A 128 -6.17 20.48 17.89
N VAL A 129 -6.47 20.34 16.62
CA VAL A 129 -6.94 21.40 15.72
C VAL A 129 -8.17 20.93 14.96
N GLN A 130 -9.32 21.56 15.23
CA GLN A 130 -10.51 21.32 14.44
C GLN A 130 -10.39 22.02 13.09
N THR A 131 -10.60 21.26 12.00
CA THR A 131 -10.52 21.81 10.64
C THR A 131 -11.88 21.81 9.96
N SER A 132 -12.00 22.52 8.84
CA SER A 132 -13.19 22.55 8.00
C SER A 132 -12.81 22.31 6.56
N GLY A 133 -13.52 21.40 5.89
CA GLY A 133 -13.31 21.06 4.48
C GLY A 133 -13.05 19.58 4.23
N TYR A 134 -12.60 19.26 3.02
CA TYR A 134 -12.33 17.90 2.58
C TYR A 134 -10.91 17.47 3.00
N THR A 135 -10.79 16.36 3.70
CA THR A 135 -9.54 15.91 4.34
C THR A 135 -8.37 15.80 3.36
N THR A 136 -8.60 15.26 2.16
CA THR A 136 -7.53 15.13 1.14
C THR A 136 -6.97 16.50 0.75
N ASP A 137 -7.83 17.52 0.62
CA ASP A 137 -7.41 18.88 0.30
C ASP A 137 -6.62 19.50 1.45
N ILE A 138 -7.12 19.37 2.69
CA ILE A 138 -6.47 19.87 3.91
C ILE A 138 -5.07 19.29 4.06
N LEU A 139 -4.92 17.97 3.91
CA LEU A 139 -3.61 17.32 4.01
C LEU A 139 -2.66 17.78 2.90
N SER A 140 -3.17 17.94 1.67
CA SER A 140 -2.38 18.47 0.55
C SER A 140 -1.94 19.93 0.80
N ASP A 141 -2.79 20.76 1.39
CA ASP A 141 -2.45 22.15 1.76
C ASP A 141 -1.35 22.21 2.83
N ARG A 142 -1.41 21.31 3.82
CA ARG A 142 -0.34 21.18 4.82
C ARG A 142 0.98 20.73 4.17
N ALA A 143 0.92 19.83 3.19
CA ALA A 143 2.10 19.40 2.45
C ALA A 143 2.70 20.54 1.61
N VAL A 144 1.88 21.29 0.88
CA VAL A 144 2.33 22.48 0.12
C VAL A 144 2.98 23.49 1.07
N THR A 145 2.33 23.79 2.20
CA THR A 145 2.87 24.71 3.22
C THR A 145 4.23 24.23 3.74
N PHE A 146 4.40 22.92 3.97
CA PHE A 146 5.69 22.36 4.38
C PHE A 146 6.74 22.51 3.27
N LEU A 147 6.40 22.23 2.01
CA LEU A 147 7.33 22.28 0.88
C LEU A 147 7.80 23.71 0.57
N GLU A 148 6.96 24.73 0.79
CA GLU A 148 7.28 26.14 0.53
C GLU A 148 8.08 26.83 1.66
N ARG A 149 8.32 26.13 2.77
CA ARG A 149 9.15 26.70 3.86
C ARG A 149 10.56 27.01 3.37
N LYS A 150 11.07 28.14 3.76
CA LYS A 150 12.51 28.46 3.62
C LYS A 150 13.30 27.61 4.62
N ARG A 151 14.28 26.88 4.12
CA ARG A 151 15.16 26.02 4.92
C ARG A 151 16.57 25.99 4.36
N THR A 152 17.54 25.72 5.22
CA THR A 152 18.95 25.53 4.85
C THR A 152 19.35 24.05 4.81
N GLN A 153 18.63 23.20 5.56
CA GLN A 153 18.83 21.74 5.58
C GLN A 153 17.97 21.03 4.54
N PRO A 154 18.35 19.81 4.13
CA PRO A 154 17.49 18.95 3.32
C PRO A 154 16.24 18.55 4.10
N PHE A 155 15.20 18.10 3.39
CA PHE A 155 13.96 17.68 4.02
C PHE A 155 13.53 16.26 3.59
N PHE A 156 12.74 15.65 4.45
CA PHE A 156 11.94 14.47 4.17
C PHE A 156 10.49 14.77 4.54
N LEU A 157 9.55 14.45 3.64
CA LEU A 157 8.12 14.54 3.90
C LEU A 157 7.43 13.22 3.54
N TRP A 158 6.70 12.63 4.49
CA TRP A 158 5.78 11.55 4.20
C TRP A 158 4.34 12.07 4.27
N LEU A 159 3.70 12.21 3.12
CA LEU A 159 2.26 12.47 3.02
C LEU A 159 1.51 11.13 2.87
N ALA A 160 0.74 10.76 3.88
CA ALA A 160 -0.03 9.53 3.97
C ALA A 160 -1.53 9.83 3.89
N HIS A 161 -2.07 9.98 2.67
CA HIS A 161 -3.51 10.18 2.50
C HIS A 161 -4.33 9.01 3.05
N LYS A 162 -5.50 9.32 3.68
CA LYS A 162 -6.57 8.36 3.93
C LYS A 162 -7.18 7.81 2.62
N ALA A 163 -7.17 8.63 1.57
CA ALA A 163 -7.68 8.26 0.24
C ALA A 163 -6.87 7.08 -0.35
N VAL A 164 -7.52 6.06 -0.89
CA VAL A 164 -8.93 5.91 -1.24
C VAL A 164 -9.69 4.92 -0.31
N HIS A 165 -9.26 4.83 0.95
CA HIS A 165 -9.86 3.95 1.96
C HIS A 165 -11.30 4.40 2.31
N PRO A 166 -12.23 3.50 2.64
CA PRO A 166 -13.58 3.87 3.07
C PRO A 166 -13.58 4.64 4.38
N GLU A 167 -14.64 5.39 4.64
CA GLU A 167 -14.89 5.96 5.95
C GLU A 167 -15.55 4.93 6.85
N LEU A 168 -14.90 4.63 7.95
CA LEU A 168 -15.35 3.77 9.03
C LEU A 168 -14.57 4.09 10.30
N THR A 169 -15.09 3.73 11.46
CA THR A 169 -14.39 3.81 12.74
C THR A 169 -13.72 2.46 13.02
N GLN A 170 -12.45 2.50 13.41
CA GLN A 170 -11.75 1.32 13.92
C GLN A 170 -11.56 1.44 15.42
N TYR A 171 -11.84 0.37 16.14
CA TYR A 171 -11.71 0.29 17.59
C TYR A 171 -10.32 -0.24 18.00
N ALA A 172 -9.98 -0.09 19.29
CA ALA A 172 -8.67 -0.48 19.82
C ALA A 172 -8.34 -1.97 19.64
N ASP A 173 -9.35 -2.84 19.63
CA ASP A 173 -9.20 -4.27 19.40
C ASP A 173 -9.06 -4.66 17.90
N GLY A 174 -9.01 -3.67 17.01
CA GLY A 174 -8.91 -3.84 15.58
C GLY A 174 -10.25 -4.03 14.86
N THR A 175 -11.38 -4.18 15.59
CA THR A 175 -12.71 -4.27 14.97
C THR A 175 -13.15 -2.95 14.35
N VAL A 176 -14.14 -2.97 13.48
CA VAL A 176 -14.61 -1.81 12.73
C VAL A 176 -16.12 -1.61 12.89
N SER A 177 -16.58 -0.35 12.77
CA SER A 177 -17.99 0.03 12.93
C SER A 177 -18.90 -0.56 11.84
N ASP A 178 -18.35 -0.80 10.64
CA ASP A 178 -19.05 -1.41 9.52
C ASP A 178 -18.23 -2.54 8.90
N PRO A 179 -18.51 -3.80 9.29
CA PRO A 179 -17.80 -4.95 8.75
C PRO A 179 -18.13 -5.23 7.26
N ASN A 180 -19.08 -4.51 6.65
CA ASN A 180 -19.43 -4.60 5.24
C ASN A 180 -18.64 -3.61 4.36
N GLY A 181 -17.63 -2.91 4.90
CA GLY A 181 -16.65 -2.16 4.11
C GLY A 181 -16.69 -0.66 4.21
N GLY A 182 -17.62 -0.05 4.96
CA GLY A 182 -17.71 1.40 5.13
C GLY A 182 -18.18 2.16 3.88
N VAL A 183 -18.09 3.49 3.90
CA VAL A 183 -18.60 4.37 2.85
C VAL A 183 -17.46 5.10 2.15
N PHE A 184 -17.48 5.15 0.82
CA PHE A 184 -16.52 5.92 0.02
C PHE A 184 -17.10 7.31 -0.29
N ILE A 185 -16.48 8.36 0.24
CA ILE A 185 -17.00 9.73 0.20
C ILE A 185 -16.08 10.62 -0.66
N PRO A 186 -16.39 10.83 -1.94
CA PRO A 186 -15.64 11.74 -2.81
C PRO A 186 -15.89 13.21 -2.45
N ALA A 187 -14.94 14.08 -2.82
CA ALA A 187 -15.15 15.52 -2.75
C ALA A 187 -16.36 15.94 -3.59
N GLU A 188 -17.12 16.94 -3.12
CA GLU A 188 -18.38 17.40 -3.76
C GLU A 188 -18.19 17.69 -5.25
N ARG A 189 -17.09 18.37 -5.61
CA ARG A 189 -16.72 18.69 -6.98
C ARG A 189 -16.48 17.50 -7.90
N HIS A 190 -16.30 16.30 -7.34
CA HIS A 190 -16.03 15.08 -8.12
C HIS A 190 -17.19 14.08 -8.14
N LYS A 191 -18.27 14.30 -7.40
CA LYS A 191 -19.38 13.34 -7.24
C LYS A 191 -20.04 12.92 -8.55
N SER A 192 -20.04 13.78 -9.57
CA SER A 192 -20.64 13.49 -10.88
C SER A 192 -19.67 12.82 -11.87
N LEU A 193 -18.35 12.78 -11.56
CA LEU A 193 -17.39 12.17 -12.46
C LEU A 193 -17.71 10.69 -12.69
N TYR A 194 -17.47 10.22 -13.91
CA TYR A 194 -17.62 8.80 -14.31
C TYR A 194 -19.05 8.26 -14.15
N ALA A 195 -20.08 9.14 -14.02
CA ALA A 195 -21.46 8.70 -13.97
C ALA A 195 -21.84 7.94 -15.26
N GLY A 196 -22.41 6.74 -15.11
CA GLY A 196 -22.80 5.89 -16.23
C GLY A 196 -21.64 5.21 -16.99
N VAL A 197 -20.39 5.46 -16.62
CA VAL A 197 -19.26 4.76 -17.24
C VAL A 197 -19.22 3.30 -16.72
N ALA A 198 -19.16 2.35 -17.66
CA ALA A 198 -19.03 0.94 -17.33
C ALA A 198 -17.66 0.65 -16.66
N ILE A 199 -17.68 -0.06 -15.55
CA ILE A 199 -16.46 -0.45 -14.87
C ILE A 199 -15.85 -1.68 -15.55
N PRO A 200 -14.61 -1.62 -16.03
CA PRO A 200 -13.93 -2.79 -16.58
C PRO A 200 -13.70 -3.82 -15.48
N ARG A 201 -14.07 -5.05 -15.76
CA ARG A 201 -13.90 -6.18 -14.84
C ARG A 201 -12.87 -7.17 -15.38
N ARG A 202 -12.02 -7.66 -14.49
CA ARG A 202 -11.05 -8.72 -14.81
C ARG A 202 -11.77 -10.08 -14.99
N PRO A 203 -11.15 -11.05 -15.68
CA PRO A 203 -11.74 -12.38 -15.90
C PRO A 203 -12.14 -13.13 -14.64
N ASN A 204 -11.49 -12.88 -13.50
CA ASN A 204 -11.79 -13.47 -12.20
C ASN A 204 -12.80 -12.66 -11.36
N ALA A 205 -13.24 -11.50 -11.84
CA ALA A 205 -14.21 -10.67 -11.12
C ALA A 205 -15.64 -11.20 -11.26
N MET A 206 -16.48 -10.92 -10.25
CA MET A 206 -17.90 -11.31 -10.19
C MET A 206 -18.11 -12.81 -10.28
N LYS A 207 -17.14 -13.62 -9.88
CA LYS A 207 -17.18 -15.07 -9.92
C LYS A 207 -16.95 -15.67 -8.55
N ALA A 208 -17.65 -16.76 -8.27
CA ALA A 208 -17.34 -17.59 -7.10
C ALA A 208 -15.92 -18.15 -7.22
N PRO A 209 -15.16 -18.19 -6.13
CA PRO A 209 -13.88 -18.89 -6.12
C PRO A 209 -14.10 -20.38 -6.40
N THR A 210 -13.23 -20.98 -7.20
CA THR A 210 -13.25 -22.42 -7.50
C THR A 210 -11.87 -23.00 -7.29
N GLY A 211 -11.80 -24.10 -6.51
CA GLY A 211 -10.54 -24.74 -6.14
C GLY A 211 -9.69 -23.88 -5.17
N LYS A 212 -10.34 -23.02 -4.41
CA LYS A 212 -9.77 -22.17 -3.36
C LYS A 212 -10.36 -22.57 -2.00
N PRO A 213 -9.90 -23.68 -1.42
CA PRO A 213 -10.58 -24.31 -0.28
C PRO A 213 -10.74 -23.38 0.91
N ALA A 214 -9.81 -22.46 1.13
CA ALA A 214 -9.91 -21.47 2.19
C ALA A 214 -11.06 -20.47 1.98
N LEU A 215 -11.33 -20.04 0.74
CA LEU A 215 -12.42 -19.13 0.39
C LEU A 215 -13.78 -19.85 0.23
N GLU A 216 -13.78 -21.13 -0.10
CA GLU A 216 -14.99 -21.94 -0.27
C GLU A 216 -15.59 -22.44 1.04
N ARG A 217 -14.90 -22.21 2.17
CA ARG A 217 -15.38 -22.60 3.50
C ARG A 217 -16.73 -21.95 3.82
N LYS A 218 -17.61 -22.73 4.43
CA LYS A 218 -18.82 -22.18 5.07
C LYS A 218 -18.42 -21.46 6.35
N ILE A 219 -18.82 -20.19 6.49
CA ILE A 219 -18.52 -19.36 7.66
C ILE A 219 -19.83 -18.81 8.21
N GLY A 220 -20.35 -19.47 9.25
CA GLY A 220 -21.64 -19.10 9.85
C GLY A 220 -22.74 -18.98 8.80
N ASP A 221 -23.46 -17.85 8.84
CA ASP A 221 -24.54 -17.51 7.91
C ASP A 221 -24.11 -16.58 6.77
N LEU A 222 -22.80 -16.35 6.60
CA LEU A 222 -22.32 -15.52 5.51
C LEU A 222 -22.63 -16.17 4.14
N PRO A 223 -23.09 -15.38 3.15
CA PRO A 223 -23.35 -15.89 1.83
C PRO A 223 -22.05 -16.41 1.18
N PRO A 224 -22.13 -17.42 0.30
CA PRO A 224 -20.97 -17.83 -0.51
C PRO A 224 -20.42 -16.64 -1.30
N LEU A 225 -19.10 -16.63 -1.52
CA LEU A 225 -18.45 -15.63 -2.38
C LEU A 225 -18.97 -15.75 -3.82
N GLY A 226 -19.24 -14.61 -4.45
CA GLY A 226 -19.76 -14.55 -5.80
C GLY A 226 -20.17 -13.14 -6.21
N PRO A 227 -21.03 -13.00 -7.22
CA PRO A 227 -21.44 -11.67 -7.70
C PRO A 227 -22.09 -10.78 -6.63
N SER A 228 -22.82 -11.38 -5.68
CA SER A 228 -23.53 -10.63 -4.62
C SER A 228 -22.61 -10.12 -3.49
N THR A 229 -21.39 -10.65 -3.39
CA THR A 229 -20.39 -10.23 -2.38
C THR A 229 -19.29 -9.37 -2.99
N ALA A 230 -19.28 -9.24 -4.31
CA ALA A 230 -18.29 -8.47 -5.04
C ALA A 230 -18.51 -6.95 -4.89
N THR A 231 -17.46 -6.17 -4.99
CA THR A 231 -17.52 -4.70 -4.99
C THR A 231 -18.39 -4.21 -6.15
N ASP A 232 -19.41 -3.40 -5.85
CA ASP A 232 -20.30 -2.82 -6.85
C ASP A 232 -19.61 -1.68 -7.64
N ASP A 233 -20.23 -1.35 -8.80
CA ASP A 233 -19.66 -0.36 -9.72
C ASP A 233 -19.63 1.06 -9.14
N GLU A 234 -20.60 1.44 -8.29
CA GLU A 234 -20.64 2.78 -7.72
C GLU A 234 -19.57 2.96 -6.64
N THR A 235 -19.33 1.93 -5.86
CA THR A 235 -18.19 1.88 -4.93
C THR A 235 -16.87 2.09 -5.66
N ILE A 236 -16.63 1.42 -6.79
CA ILE A 236 -15.42 1.61 -7.59
C ILE A 236 -15.36 3.04 -8.15
N ARG A 237 -16.47 3.59 -8.69
CA ARG A 237 -16.51 4.97 -9.16
C ARG A 237 -16.17 5.95 -8.04
N ASN A 238 -16.69 5.74 -6.83
CA ASN A 238 -16.40 6.62 -5.70
C ASN A 238 -14.92 6.57 -5.30
N ARG A 239 -14.27 5.41 -5.34
CA ARG A 239 -12.81 5.31 -5.16
C ARG A 239 -12.04 6.14 -6.19
N LEU A 240 -12.39 6.02 -7.48
CA LEU A 240 -11.77 6.79 -8.56
C LEU A 240 -12.02 8.30 -8.44
N ARG A 241 -13.21 8.70 -7.96
CA ARG A 241 -13.56 10.10 -7.65
C ARG A 241 -12.72 10.65 -6.49
N ILE A 242 -12.50 9.84 -5.46
CA ILE A 242 -11.62 10.19 -4.32
C ILE A 242 -10.18 10.38 -4.81
N LEU A 243 -9.70 9.48 -5.67
CA LEU A 243 -8.36 9.57 -6.25
C LEU A 243 -8.13 10.89 -7.02
N LYS A 244 -9.18 11.45 -7.61
CA LYS A 244 -9.08 12.72 -8.34
C LYS A 244 -8.62 13.88 -7.45
N ALA A 245 -9.12 13.96 -6.23
CA ALA A 245 -8.66 14.97 -5.26
C ALA A 245 -7.18 14.80 -4.88
N VAL A 246 -6.71 13.56 -4.83
CA VAL A 246 -5.28 13.26 -4.60
C VAL A 246 -4.43 13.71 -5.78
N ASP A 247 -4.86 13.43 -7.00
CA ASP A 247 -4.14 13.86 -8.21
C ASP A 247 -3.99 15.38 -8.26
N GLU A 248 -5.05 16.12 -7.92
CA GLU A 248 -5.01 17.60 -7.78
C GLU A 248 -4.00 18.04 -6.72
N GLY A 249 -3.96 17.34 -5.57
CA GLY A 249 -2.99 17.58 -4.50
C GLY A 249 -1.55 17.35 -4.96
N VAL A 250 -1.31 16.26 -5.70
CA VAL A 250 0.02 15.97 -6.30
C VAL A 250 0.45 17.11 -7.24
N GLY A 251 -0.47 17.61 -8.08
CA GLY A 251 -0.20 18.75 -8.96
C GLY A 251 0.23 20.01 -8.20
N ARG A 252 -0.46 20.32 -7.09
CA ARG A 252 -0.12 21.47 -6.24
C ARG A 252 1.25 21.32 -5.58
N MET A 253 1.60 20.12 -5.11
CA MET A 253 2.91 19.84 -4.51
C MET A 253 4.06 19.92 -5.53
N LEU A 254 3.88 19.33 -6.72
CA LEU A 254 4.87 19.45 -7.79
C LEU A 254 5.09 20.93 -8.17
N SER A 255 4.01 21.71 -8.31
CA SER A 255 4.10 23.15 -8.57
C SER A 255 4.75 23.93 -7.44
N ALA A 256 4.57 23.56 -6.18
CA ALA A 256 5.26 24.16 -5.05
C ALA A 256 6.78 23.93 -5.11
N LEU A 257 7.20 22.70 -5.43
CA LEU A 257 8.61 22.35 -5.63
C LEU A 257 9.23 23.09 -6.83
N GLU A 258 8.46 23.31 -7.91
CA GLU A 258 8.89 24.12 -9.06
C GLU A 258 9.11 25.59 -8.66
N ARG A 259 8.11 26.21 -8.02
CA ARG A 259 8.20 27.61 -7.58
C ARG A 259 9.37 27.85 -6.64
N THR A 260 9.72 26.88 -5.81
CA THR A 260 10.86 26.97 -4.88
C THR A 260 12.18 26.50 -5.50
N GLY A 261 12.20 26.10 -6.79
CA GLY A 261 13.39 25.62 -7.48
C GLY A 261 13.94 24.28 -6.96
N GLN A 262 13.13 23.50 -6.25
CA GLN A 262 13.56 22.27 -5.59
C GLN A 262 13.18 20.98 -6.33
N LEU A 263 12.30 21.03 -7.35
CA LEU A 263 11.71 19.86 -7.97
C LEU A 263 12.76 18.86 -8.52
N ASP A 264 13.81 19.35 -9.18
CA ASP A 264 14.83 18.47 -9.78
C ASP A 264 15.88 17.99 -8.76
N ASN A 265 15.86 18.55 -7.55
CA ASN A 265 16.67 18.07 -6.43
C ASN A 265 15.86 17.32 -5.38
N THR A 266 14.61 16.98 -5.70
CA THR A 266 13.71 16.22 -4.81
C THR A 266 13.39 14.87 -5.43
N VAL A 267 13.57 13.81 -4.65
CA VAL A 267 13.06 12.48 -4.98
C VAL A 267 11.57 12.45 -4.65
N VAL A 268 10.72 12.27 -5.66
CA VAL A 268 9.27 12.15 -5.48
C VAL A 268 8.88 10.68 -5.63
N ILE A 269 8.29 10.09 -4.60
CA ILE A 269 7.81 8.70 -4.59
C ILE A 269 6.30 8.72 -4.43
N PHE A 270 5.58 8.07 -5.34
CA PHE A 270 4.14 7.82 -5.21
C PHE A 270 3.89 6.32 -5.10
N THR A 271 3.19 5.90 -4.03
CA THR A 271 2.90 4.48 -3.76
C THR A 271 1.66 4.32 -2.89
N SER A 272 1.26 3.08 -2.61
CA SER A 272 0.19 2.70 -1.71
C SER A 272 0.67 1.69 -0.67
N ASP A 273 -0.05 1.61 0.46
CA ASP A 273 0.23 0.64 1.51
C ASP A 273 -0.33 -0.77 1.23
N GLU A 274 -1.37 -0.88 0.41
CA GLU A 274 -1.95 -2.12 -0.09
C GLU A 274 -2.87 -1.86 -1.29
N GLY A 275 -3.40 -2.94 -1.91
CA GLY A 275 -4.39 -2.87 -2.97
C GLY A 275 -5.82 -3.10 -2.47
N TYR A 276 -6.74 -3.49 -3.38
CA TYR A 276 -8.15 -3.70 -3.09
C TYR A 276 -8.78 -4.69 -4.09
N PHE A 277 -9.89 -5.35 -3.74
CA PHE A 277 -10.64 -6.21 -4.65
C PHE A 277 -11.82 -5.46 -5.30
N PHE A 278 -11.94 -5.58 -6.61
CA PHE A 278 -13.08 -5.10 -7.39
C PHE A 278 -14.03 -6.23 -7.77
N GLY A 279 -14.19 -7.21 -6.88
CA GLY A 279 -15.02 -8.37 -7.08
C GLY A 279 -14.26 -9.57 -7.63
N GLU A 280 -12.94 -9.51 -7.74
CA GLU A 280 -12.14 -10.66 -8.07
C GLU A 280 -12.34 -11.76 -7.01
N HIS A 281 -12.57 -13.00 -7.46
CA HIS A 281 -12.92 -14.14 -6.62
C HIS A 281 -14.17 -13.94 -5.76
N GLY A 282 -15.06 -12.99 -6.12
CA GLY A 282 -16.22 -12.60 -5.33
C GLY A 282 -15.88 -11.77 -4.10
N LEU A 283 -14.63 -11.32 -3.95
CA LEU A 283 -14.13 -10.54 -2.82
C LEU A 283 -14.38 -9.03 -3.00
N SER A 284 -14.38 -8.29 -1.91
CA SER A 284 -14.55 -6.83 -1.85
C SER A 284 -13.52 -6.22 -0.89
N PHE A 285 -13.91 -5.99 0.36
CA PHE A 285 -13.07 -5.33 1.36
C PHE A 285 -12.14 -6.29 2.13
N GLU A 286 -12.14 -7.57 1.80
CA GLU A 286 -11.26 -8.60 2.40
C GLU A 286 -9.81 -8.55 1.87
N ARG A 287 -9.26 -7.36 1.73
CA ARG A 287 -7.99 -7.03 1.08
C ARG A 287 -6.71 -7.49 1.79
N ARG A 288 -6.79 -8.46 2.68
CA ARG A 288 -5.65 -9.01 3.43
C ARG A 288 -5.04 -10.26 2.79
N LEU A 289 -5.59 -10.69 1.65
CA LEU A 289 -5.22 -11.95 1.00
C LEU A 289 -4.05 -11.77 0.05
N ALA A 290 -3.32 -12.86 -0.22
CA ALA A 290 -2.10 -12.85 -1.03
C ALA A 290 -2.32 -12.75 -2.56
N TYR A 291 -3.53 -12.43 -3.03
CA TYR A 291 -3.81 -12.26 -4.46
C TYR A 291 -3.24 -10.95 -5.01
N GLU A 292 -2.91 -10.94 -6.32
CA GLU A 292 -2.25 -9.79 -6.98
C GLU A 292 -3.01 -8.47 -6.75
N GLU A 293 -4.34 -8.49 -6.67
CA GLU A 293 -5.17 -7.33 -6.46
C GLU A 293 -4.93 -6.62 -5.12
N SER A 294 -4.56 -7.37 -4.10
CA SER A 294 -4.31 -6.88 -2.75
C SER A 294 -2.84 -6.54 -2.50
N ILE A 295 -1.93 -7.38 -3.01
CA ILE A 295 -0.51 -7.24 -2.69
C ILE A 295 0.25 -6.32 -3.65
N ARG A 296 -0.24 -6.12 -4.89
CA ARG A 296 0.43 -5.31 -5.90
C ARG A 296 -0.02 -3.86 -5.79
N ILE A 297 0.95 -2.95 -5.74
CA ILE A 297 0.76 -1.53 -5.52
C ILE A 297 1.36 -0.70 -6.65
N PRO A 298 0.89 0.55 -6.88
CA PRO A 298 1.62 1.47 -7.73
C PRO A 298 2.94 1.86 -7.05
N LEU A 299 4.00 1.99 -7.84
CA LEU A 299 5.26 2.60 -7.38
C LEU A 299 5.84 3.42 -8.53
N LEU A 300 5.83 4.74 -8.35
CA LEU A 300 6.39 5.71 -9.25
C LEU A 300 7.50 6.46 -8.53
N ILE A 301 8.66 6.64 -9.17
CA ILE A 301 9.78 7.38 -8.59
C ILE A 301 10.30 8.39 -9.62
N ARG A 302 10.18 9.68 -9.31
CA ARG A 302 10.77 10.77 -10.08
C ARG A 302 12.02 11.29 -9.36
N TYR A 303 13.13 11.20 -10.02
CA TYR A 303 14.39 11.86 -9.67
C TYR A 303 15.26 11.96 -10.90
N PRO A 304 15.28 13.10 -11.63
CA PRO A 304 15.92 13.23 -12.94
C PRO A 304 17.43 12.92 -12.93
N ARG A 305 18.08 13.06 -11.77
CA ARG A 305 19.51 12.75 -11.63
C ARG A 305 19.81 11.25 -11.64
N LEU A 306 18.80 10.39 -11.52
CA LEU A 306 18.95 8.95 -11.39
C LEU A 306 17.99 8.18 -12.30
N ALA A 307 16.69 8.45 -12.19
CA ALA A 307 15.65 7.73 -12.91
C ALA A 307 15.49 8.28 -14.32
N ARG A 308 15.69 7.42 -15.32
CA ARG A 308 15.42 7.80 -16.72
C ARG A 308 13.92 8.03 -16.91
N ALA A 309 13.56 9.17 -17.49
CA ALA A 309 12.17 9.53 -17.80
C ALA A 309 11.46 8.43 -18.63
N GLY A 310 10.25 8.06 -18.20
CA GLY A 310 9.43 7.03 -18.81
C GLY A 310 9.96 5.59 -18.68
N SER A 311 10.97 5.35 -17.84
CA SER A 311 11.50 4.00 -17.65
C SER A 311 10.56 3.10 -16.86
N THR A 312 10.65 1.78 -17.12
CA THR A 312 9.81 0.75 -16.48
C THR A 312 10.66 -0.39 -15.93
N PRO A 313 11.29 -0.21 -14.75
CA PRO A 313 12.07 -1.28 -14.11
C PRO A 313 11.22 -2.53 -13.86
N GLU A 314 11.75 -3.73 -14.19
CA GLU A 314 11.02 -5.01 -14.13
C GLU A 314 11.30 -5.82 -12.86
N GLY A 315 12.36 -5.50 -12.12
CA GLY A 315 12.69 -6.21 -10.88
C GLY A 315 11.60 -6.06 -9.81
N PHE A 316 11.46 -7.06 -8.94
CA PHE A 316 10.53 -6.97 -7.81
C PHE A 316 10.94 -5.84 -6.85
N ALA A 317 10.11 -4.81 -6.76
CA ALA A 317 10.22 -3.75 -5.75
C ALA A 317 9.23 -4.04 -4.63
N LEU A 318 9.66 -3.88 -3.39
CA LEU A 318 8.83 -4.18 -2.22
C LEU A 318 8.68 -2.94 -1.35
N GLY A 319 7.58 -2.83 -0.59
CA GLY A 319 7.38 -1.76 0.38
C GLY A 319 8.56 -1.60 1.35
N ILE A 320 9.16 -2.72 1.78
CA ILE A 320 10.36 -2.74 2.63
C ILE A 320 11.62 -2.13 1.97
N ASP A 321 11.64 -1.96 0.65
CA ASP A 321 12.78 -1.40 -0.09
C ASP A 321 12.82 0.13 -0.01
N ILE A 322 11.73 0.78 0.38
CA ILE A 322 11.64 2.24 0.42
C ILE A 322 12.63 2.81 1.45
N ALA A 323 12.67 2.26 2.67
CA ALA A 323 13.57 2.73 3.71
C ALA A 323 15.06 2.73 3.27
N PRO A 324 15.65 1.60 2.82
CA PRO A 324 17.05 1.60 2.37
C PRO A 324 17.27 2.45 1.10
N THR A 325 16.25 2.59 0.22
CA THR A 325 16.36 3.46 -0.96
C THR A 325 16.47 4.92 -0.57
N VAL A 326 15.61 5.39 0.34
CA VAL A 326 15.62 6.78 0.80
C VAL A 326 16.92 7.11 1.51
N LEU A 327 17.41 6.22 2.39
CA LEU A 327 18.68 6.41 3.09
C LEU A 327 19.87 6.45 2.11
N GLU A 328 19.93 5.57 1.10
CA GLU A 328 20.99 5.59 0.09
C GLU A 328 20.97 6.90 -0.70
N LEU A 329 19.79 7.34 -1.16
CA LEU A 329 19.63 8.58 -1.92
C LEU A 329 19.96 9.82 -1.08
N ALA A 330 19.74 9.76 0.23
CA ALA A 330 20.11 10.80 1.18
C ALA A 330 21.62 10.80 1.52
N GLY A 331 22.37 9.76 1.11
CA GLY A 331 23.77 9.57 1.51
C GLY A 331 23.93 9.23 3.00
N VAL A 332 22.88 8.71 3.63
CA VAL A 332 22.84 8.38 5.06
C VAL A 332 22.94 6.86 5.23
N LYS A 333 23.88 6.42 6.05
CA LYS A 333 24.03 5.00 6.35
C LYS A 333 22.94 4.53 7.30
N ALA A 334 22.31 3.39 7.00
CA ALA A 334 21.43 2.73 7.94
C ALA A 334 22.22 2.29 9.19
N ASP A 335 21.64 2.52 10.35
CA ASP A 335 22.22 2.14 11.67
C ASP A 335 21.99 0.68 12.01
N ARG A 336 21.15 -0.03 11.23
CA ARG A 336 20.86 -1.46 11.40
C ARG A 336 20.63 -2.16 10.05
N ALA A 337 20.64 -3.48 10.09
CA ALA A 337 20.28 -4.31 8.94
C ALA A 337 18.78 -4.17 8.63
N MET A 338 18.44 -4.11 7.34
CA MET A 338 17.09 -4.13 6.81
C MET A 338 16.91 -5.35 5.90
N HIS A 339 15.69 -5.88 5.82
CA HIS A 339 15.36 -6.95 4.86
C HIS A 339 15.17 -6.38 3.44
N GLY A 340 14.75 -5.13 3.36
CA GLY A 340 14.65 -4.38 2.11
C GLY A 340 16.01 -4.16 1.45
N ARG A 341 15.99 -3.90 0.15
CA ARG A 341 17.17 -3.57 -0.67
C ARG A 341 16.92 -2.26 -1.37
N SER A 342 17.90 -1.40 -1.45
CA SER A 342 17.77 -0.15 -2.19
C SER A 342 17.38 -0.39 -3.65
N LEU A 343 16.41 0.38 -4.14
CA LEU A 343 15.94 0.36 -5.53
C LEU A 343 16.86 1.12 -6.50
N VAL A 344 17.89 1.80 -6.01
CA VAL A 344 18.86 2.55 -6.83
C VAL A 344 19.46 1.70 -7.96
N PRO A 345 19.86 0.42 -7.74
CA PRO A 345 20.32 -0.42 -8.85
C PRO A 345 19.28 -0.62 -9.95
N LEU A 346 17.99 -0.80 -9.60
CA LEU A 346 16.92 -0.94 -10.60
C LEU A 346 16.68 0.36 -11.37
N LEU A 347 16.72 1.50 -10.70
CA LEU A 347 16.60 2.82 -11.33
C LEU A 347 17.75 3.11 -12.31
N ASN A 348 18.93 2.55 -12.06
CA ASN A 348 20.10 2.61 -12.93
C ASN A 348 20.15 1.51 -14.01
N GLY A 349 19.09 0.69 -14.12
CA GLY A 349 19.06 -0.42 -15.07
C GLY A 349 19.97 -1.61 -14.72
N ARG A 350 20.41 -1.73 -13.47
CA ARG A 350 21.32 -2.79 -12.96
C ARG A 350 20.52 -3.82 -12.16
N ALA A 351 19.89 -4.76 -12.83
CA ALA A 351 19.10 -5.82 -12.19
C ALA A 351 19.89 -7.11 -11.88
N ALA A 352 21.20 -7.17 -12.19
CA ALA A 352 22.00 -8.37 -11.95
C ALA A 352 22.03 -8.72 -10.46
N GLY A 353 21.76 -9.99 -10.13
CA GLY A 353 21.70 -10.46 -8.72
C GLY A 353 20.49 -9.97 -7.93
N TRP A 354 19.50 -9.35 -8.60
CA TRP A 354 18.26 -8.93 -7.94
C TRP A 354 17.42 -10.14 -7.47
N ARG A 355 16.54 -9.90 -6.49
CA ARG A 355 15.69 -10.98 -5.94
C ARG A 355 14.81 -11.61 -7.02
N LYS A 356 14.63 -12.93 -6.92
CA LYS A 356 13.79 -13.74 -7.83
C LYS A 356 12.47 -14.15 -7.18
N SER A 357 12.37 -14.00 -5.86
CA SER A 357 11.21 -14.30 -5.03
C SER A 357 11.17 -13.41 -3.81
N PHE A 358 10.01 -13.32 -3.16
CA PHE A 358 9.83 -12.61 -1.90
C PHE A 358 8.74 -13.26 -1.04
N LEU A 359 8.77 -12.97 0.25
CA LEU A 359 7.81 -13.38 1.26
C LEU A 359 6.65 -12.37 1.32
N ILE A 360 5.43 -12.90 1.47
CA ILE A 360 4.25 -12.15 1.87
C ILE A 360 3.69 -12.84 3.10
N GLU A 361 3.33 -12.08 4.12
CA GLU A 361 2.83 -12.65 5.37
C GLU A 361 1.62 -11.88 5.91
N TYR A 362 0.70 -12.61 6.52
CA TYR A 362 -0.46 -12.08 7.20
C TYR A 362 -0.74 -12.92 8.46
N PHE A 363 -0.99 -12.23 9.57
CA PHE A 363 -1.11 -12.85 10.90
C PHE A 363 -2.55 -12.93 11.39
N SER A 364 -3.51 -13.02 10.53
CA SER A 364 -4.94 -13.18 10.84
C SER A 364 -5.48 -12.21 11.89
N ASP A 365 -6.27 -11.26 11.48
CA ASP A 365 -7.04 -10.42 12.41
C ASP A 365 -8.47 -10.96 12.60
N LYS A 366 -9.21 -10.37 13.56
CA LYS A 366 -10.58 -10.75 13.89
C LYS A 366 -11.63 -9.87 13.20
N THR A 367 -11.20 -8.88 12.42
CA THR A 367 -12.05 -7.80 11.92
C THR A 367 -13.07 -8.29 10.90
N MET A 368 -12.66 -9.24 10.06
CA MET A 368 -13.48 -9.74 8.95
C MET A 368 -13.75 -11.23 9.12
N PRO A 369 -14.98 -11.62 9.48
CA PRO A 369 -15.30 -13.01 9.77
C PRO A 369 -14.93 -13.97 8.63
N ARG A 370 -15.07 -13.53 7.36
CA ARG A 370 -14.79 -14.35 6.17
C ARG A 370 -13.34 -14.79 6.07
N ILE A 371 -12.40 -13.97 6.52
CA ILE A 371 -10.97 -14.24 6.45
C ILE A 371 -10.33 -14.45 7.82
N SER A 372 -11.14 -14.58 8.87
CA SER A 372 -10.66 -14.98 10.19
C SER A 372 -9.99 -16.37 10.12
N HIS A 373 -8.94 -16.57 10.88
CA HIS A 373 -8.09 -17.78 10.85
C HIS A 373 -7.43 -18.08 9.50
N MET A 374 -7.30 -17.07 8.64
CA MET A 374 -6.60 -17.18 7.35
C MET A 374 -5.19 -16.59 7.39
N GLY A 375 -4.51 -16.67 8.53
CA GLY A 375 -3.08 -16.36 8.62
C GLY A 375 -2.29 -17.19 7.60
N TYR A 376 -1.33 -16.57 6.90
CA TYR A 376 -0.54 -17.24 5.88
C TYR A 376 0.88 -16.70 5.77
N GLN A 377 1.75 -17.54 5.22
CA GLN A 377 2.99 -17.16 4.57
C GLN A 377 2.89 -17.52 3.09
N ALA A 378 3.24 -16.59 2.21
CA ALA A 378 3.21 -16.85 0.78
C ALA A 378 4.53 -16.48 0.12
N LEU A 379 4.90 -17.27 -0.88
CA LEU A 379 6.04 -17.01 -1.76
C LEU A 379 5.53 -16.52 -3.11
N ARG A 380 6.07 -15.41 -3.59
CA ARG A 380 5.84 -14.88 -4.93
C ARG A 380 7.15 -14.87 -5.72
N SER A 381 7.20 -15.59 -6.84
CA SER A 381 8.29 -15.57 -7.81
C SER A 381 7.79 -15.11 -9.19
N ALA A 382 8.62 -15.01 -10.21
CA ALA A 382 8.18 -14.61 -11.55
C ALA A 382 7.07 -15.50 -12.12
N ARG A 383 7.13 -16.80 -11.86
CA ARG A 383 6.15 -17.77 -12.36
C ARG A 383 5.16 -18.22 -11.31
N TRP A 384 5.60 -18.51 -10.10
CA TRP A 384 4.81 -19.20 -9.10
C TRP A 384 4.42 -18.28 -7.94
N LYS A 385 3.18 -18.45 -7.46
CA LYS A 385 2.74 -18.00 -6.15
C LYS A 385 2.28 -19.21 -5.35
N TYR A 386 2.91 -19.44 -4.21
CA TYR A 386 2.52 -20.49 -3.25
C TYR A 386 2.03 -19.81 -1.97
N ILE A 387 0.82 -20.16 -1.53
CA ILE A 387 0.18 -19.64 -0.31
C ILE A 387 0.05 -20.81 0.66
N HIS A 388 0.75 -20.71 1.78
CA HIS A 388 0.65 -21.65 2.88
C HIS A 388 -0.16 -21.04 4.02
N TYR A 389 -1.35 -21.57 4.26
CA TYR A 389 -2.19 -21.13 5.38
C TYR A 389 -1.74 -21.76 6.68
N THR A 390 -1.30 -20.94 7.64
CA THR A 390 -0.73 -21.40 8.91
C THR A 390 -1.77 -22.00 9.85
N GLU A 391 -3.03 -21.59 9.73
CA GLU A 391 -4.15 -22.01 10.58
C GLU A 391 -5.12 -22.97 9.89
N LEU A 392 -5.06 -23.12 8.56
CA LEU A 392 -5.99 -23.93 7.75
C LEU A 392 -5.27 -25.07 7.05
N LYS A 393 -5.10 -26.19 7.74
CA LYS A 393 -4.39 -27.36 7.21
C LYS A 393 -5.04 -27.91 5.93
N GLY A 394 -4.22 -28.17 4.90
CA GLY A 394 -4.65 -28.76 3.64
C GLY A 394 -5.40 -27.80 2.71
N MET A 395 -5.38 -26.51 3.01
CA MET A 395 -6.04 -25.48 2.19
C MET A 395 -5.05 -24.63 1.39
N ASP A 396 -3.81 -25.07 1.29
CA ASP A 396 -2.76 -24.37 0.55
C ASP A 396 -3.12 -24.17 -0.92
N GLU A 397 -2.62 -23.08 -1.50
CA GLU A 397 -2.88 -22.71 -2.88
C GLU A 397 -1.57 -22.51 -3.64
N LEU A 398 -1.57 -22.90 -4.93
CA LEU A 398 -0.44 -22.71 -5.84
C LEU A 398 -0.94 -22.18 -7.18
N TYR A 399 -0.33 -21.10 -7.69
CA TYR A 399 -0.70 -20.49 -8.96
C TYR A 399 0.50 -20.37 -9.91
N ASP A 400 0.30 -20.77 -11.18
CA ASP A 400 1.23 -20.50 -12.28
C ASP A 400 0.84 -19.17 -12.95
N LEU A 401 1.43 -18.08 -12.49
CA LEU A 401 1.05 -16.71 -12.91
C LEU A 401 1.39 -16.38 -14.38
N ILE A 402 2.19 -17.23 -15.05
CA ILE A 402 2.41 -17.10 -16.50
C ILE A 402 1.22 -17.66 -17.27
N LYS A 403 0.66 -18.79 -16.83
CA LYS A 403 -0.47 -19.45 -17.47
C LYS A 403 -1.81 -18.93 -16.97
N ASP A 404 -1.84 -18.49 -15.73
CA ASP A 404 -3.04 -18.05 -15.01
C ASP A 404 -2.75 -16.76 -14.20
N PRO A 405 -2.59 -15.61 -14.87
CA PRO A 405 -2.28 -14.34 -14.22
C PRO A 405 -3.41 -13.79 -13.33
N TYR A 406 -4.58 -14.40 -13.41
CA TYR A 406 -5.76 -14.04 -12.60
C TYR A 406 -6.04 -15.02 -11.47
N GLU A 407 -5.12 -15.96 -11.21
CA GLU A 407 -5.18 -16.88 -10.08
C GLU A 407 -6.51 -17.65 -9.98
N MET A 408 -7.04 -18.10 -11.12
CA MET A 408 -8.34 -18.79 -11.22
C MET A 408 -8.23 -20.30 -10.97
N ARG A 409 -7.05 -20.88 -11.12
CA ARG A 409 -6.84 -22.34 -11.06
C ARG A 409 -5.77 -22.68 -10.04
N ASN A 410 -6.17 -23.26 -8.92
CA ASN A 410 -5.21 -23.82 -7.97
C ASN A 410 -4.49 -25.02 -8.59
N ALA A 411 -3.19 -24.82 -8.87
CA ALA A 411 -2.35 -25.81 -9.55
C ALA A 411 -1.66 -26.78 -8.58
N ILE A 412 -1.97 -26.76 -7.28
CA ILE A 412 -1.25 -27.54 -6.26
C ILE A 412 -1.28 -29.05 -6.54
N GLY A 413 -2.37 -29.57 -7.09
CA GLY A 413 -2.52 -30.99 -7.47
C GLY A 413 -2.16 -31.31 -8.93
N SER A 414 -1.72 -30.32 -9.73
CA SER A 414 -1.31 -30.57 -11.11
C SER A 414 0.09 -31.20 -11.17
N ASP A 415 0.42 -31.90 -12.27
CA ASP A 415 1.75 -32.51 -12.45
C ASP A 415 2.88 -31.48 -12.34
N GLU A 416 2.70 -30.26 -12.86
CA GLU A 416 3.69 -29.19 -12.75
C GLU A 416 3.76 -28.64 -11.33
N GLY A 417 2.61 -28.46 -10.67
CA GLY A 417 2.52 -28.00 -9.30
C GLY A 417 3.19 -28.97 -8.32
N VAL A 418 2.89 -30.25 -8.43
CA VAL A 418 3.51 -31.31 -7.59
C VAL A 418 5.03 -31.31 -7.74
N ARG A 419 5.57 -31.13 -8.95
CA ARG A 419 7.02 -31.04 -9.18
C ARG A 419 7.64 -29.75 -8.62
N ALA A 420 6.92 -28.63 -8.67
CA ALA A 420 7.44 -27.33 -8.22
C ALA A 420 7.36 -27.15 -6.70
N LEU A 421 6.36 -27.71 -6.06
CA LEU A 421 5.98 -27.45 -4.67
C LEU A 421 7.14 -27.66 -3.66
N PRO A 422 7.93 -28.76 -3.70
CA PRO A 422 9.01 -28.93 -2.73
C PRO A 422 10.06 -27.81 -2.74
N GLY A 423 10.42 -27.33 -3.94
CA GLY A 423 11.35 -26.22 -4.09
C GLY A 423 10.77 -24.89 -3.59
N LEU A 424 9.48 -24.65 -3.82
CA LEU A 424 8.78 -23.45 -3.36
C LEU A 424 8.64 -23.44 -1.84
N GLN A 425 8.35 -24.58 -1.23
CA GLN A 425 8.29 -24.74 0.23
C GLN A 425 9.65 -24.50 0.89
N ALA A 426 10.73 -25.05 0.32
CA ALA A 426 12.09 -24.83 0.81
C ALA A 426 12.48 -23.34 0.73
N GLU A 427 12.13 -22.65 -0.37
CA GLU A 427 12.40 -21.23 -0.55
C GLU A 427 11.55 -20.38 0.41
N LEU A 428 10.28 -20.72 0.62
CA LEU A 428 9.41 -20.04 1.59
C LEU A 428 10.00 -20.13 3.00
N LEU A 429 10.44 -21.32 3.43
CA LEU A 429 11.10 -21.52 4.72
C LEU A 429 12.39 -20.71 4.84
N ARG A 430 13.17 -20.58 3.77
CA ARG A 430 14.40 -19.77 3.74
C ARG A 430 14.09 -18.30 3.94
N LEU A 431 13.07 -17.78 3.24
CA LEU A 431 12.64 -16.37 3.34
C LEU A 431 12.02 -16.04 4.69
N GLY A 432 11.27 -16.94 5.30
CA GLY A 432 10.66 -16.75 6.62
C GLY A 432 11.64 -16.77 7.80
N ARG A 433 12.92 -17.09 7.55
CA ARG A 433 13.99 -17.07 8.56
C ARG A 433 14.91 -15.85 8.45
N SER A 434 14.68 -15.02 7.46
CA SER A 434 15.54 -13.86 7.18
C SER A 434 15.28 -12.66 8.10
#